data_616cde825e00d3dd0b80df3311b3aff1
#
_entry.id   616cde825e00d3dd0b80df3311b3aff1
#
_cell.length_a   1.000
_cell.length_b   1.000
_cell.length_c   1.000
_cell.angle_alpha   90.00
_cell.angle_beta   90.00
_cell.angle_gamma   90.00
#
_symmetry.space_group_name_H-M   'P 1'
#
loop_
_entity.id
_entity.type
_entity.pdbx_description
1 polymer ?
#
loop_
_entity_poly.entity_id
_entity_poly.type
_entity_poly.pdbx_seq_one_letter_code
_entity_poly.pdbx_strand_id
1 'polypeptide(L)'
;MQVNFSKIRETWSYFSTEETKFVVNYEGETKTIVEGNSYKTNLIAPVVIKSNESFTINSTQTFTTEELNKEQSKIQDMFKNSEKYFEENNIRWQGYLDKTFANIKGNNDKSYKNAAIKSIETLTTNWRSAAGDILHDGVVPSMSYKWFIGMWAWDSGKQAVATAKFDGELAKNNIRALFDYQIKEDYKLRPQGFGTIIDAIFYNKDEARGGHGGNWNERNSKSALAAWAVWNVYEATGDENFLQEMYPKLVAYHNWWYINRDHDKNGIAEYGGMVHELNNSKEEIILAAARESGMDNAPRFYVGGYGEEDTGIDVFENKSEDGRVLGYSINQESVDLNAYLYAEKGFLKSMAEVLGKTEDVKKYTEEAEFVREYVSKNMFDKESGYFYDLQINEDGSKKKLLVNRGKGPEGWIPLWAKMATKE
;
A
#
# COMPACT_ATOMS: atom_id res chain seq x y z
N MET A 1 -34.49 -17.16 7.86
CA MET A 1 -33.66 -18.36 7.56
C MET A 1 -32.25 -17.90 7.21
N GLN A 2 -31.26 -18.65 7.63
CA GLN A 2 -29.84 -18.33 7.46
C GLN A 2 -29.20 -19.31 6.48
N VAL A 3 -28.40 -18.81 5.55
CA VAL A 3 -27.60 -19.62 4.63
C VAL A 3 -26.13 -19.29 4.89
N ASN A 4 -25.34 -20.31 5.21
CA ASN A 4 -23.92 -20.18 5.50
C ASN A 4 -23.09 -20.69 4.33
N PHE A 5 -22.01 -19.98 4.02
CA PHE A 5 -21.04 -20.37 3.02
C PHE A 5 -19.67 -20.55 3.69
N SER A 6 -19.06 -21.70 3.52
CA SER A 6 -17.71 -22.00 4.02
C SER A 6 -16.61 -21.63 3.03
N LYS A 7 -16.95 -21.50 1.75
CA LYS A 7 -16.02 -21.12 0.67
C LYS A 7 -16.80 -20.50 -0.47
N ILE A 8 -16.50 -19.25 -0.80
CA ILE A 8 -17.16 -18.54 -1.91
C ILE A 8 -16.38 -18.75 -3.23
N ARG A 9 -15.06 -18.83 -3.16
CA ARG A 9 -14.16 -19.00 -4.30
C ARG A 9 -12.82 -19.59 -3.89
N GLU A 10 -11.98 -19.99 -4.83
CA GLU A 10 -10.68 -20.63 -4.56
C GLU A 10 -9.74 -19.75 -3.73
N THR A 11 -9.86 -18.45 -3.84
CA THR A 11 -9.03 -17.48 -3.09
C THR A 11 -9.55 -17.14 -1.71
N TRP A 12 -10.46 -17.96 -1.16
CA TRP A 12 -11.08 -17.72 0.16
C TRP A 12 -10.05 -17.49 1.28
N SER A 13 -8.98 -18.28 1.30
CA SER A 13 -7.93 -18.17 2.32
C SER A 13 -7.15 -16.85 2.30
N TYR A 14 -7.16 -16.10 1.19
CA TYR A 14 -6.46 -14.82 1.11
C TYR A 14 -7.22 -13.67 1.78
N PHE A 15 -8.52 -13.78 1.94
CA PHE A 15 -9.36 -12.71 2.49
C PHE A 15 -10.27 -13.16 3.63
N SER A 16 -9.98 -14.30 4.22
CA SER A 16 -10.72 -14.88 5.33
C SER A 16 -9.79 -15.31 6.46
N THR A 17 -10.32 -15.39 7.65
CA THR A 17 -9.75 -16.10 8.80
C THR A 17 -10.43 -17.47 8.93
N GLU A 18 -9.97 -18.33 9.83
CA GLU A 18 -10.67 -19.59 10.15
C GLU A 18 -12.09 -19.34 10.65
N GLU A 19 -12.31 -18.23 11.35
CA GLU A 19 -13.61 -17.83 11.91
C GLU A 19 -14.54 -17.17 10.88
N THR A 20 -14.02 -16.84 9.69
CA THR A 20 -14.77 -16.09 8.67
C THR A 20 -15.95 -16.92 8.15
N LYS A 21 -17.13 -16.28 8.13
CA LYS A 21 -18.36 -16.84 7.56
C LYS A 21 -19.06 -15.80 6.69
N PHE A 22 -19.64 -16.25 5.60
CA PHE A 22 -20.58 -15.46 4.81
C PHE A 22 -21.99 -15.98 5.05
N VAL A 23 -22.86 -15.11 5.53
CA VAL A 23 -24.22 -15.47 5.97
C VAL A 23 -25.23 -14.55 5.32
N VAL A 24 -26.29 -15.14 4.79
CA VAL A 24 -27.45 -14.41 4.29
C VAL A 24 -28.66 -14.68 5.16
N ASN A 25 -29.29 -13.63 5.65
CA ASN A 25 -30.55 -13.71 6.40
C ASN A 25 -31.64 -12.96 5.66
N TYR A 26 -32.86 -13.41 5.79
CA TYR A 26 -34.06 -12.79 5.21
C TYR A 26 -35.05 -12.46 6.31
N GLU A 27 -35.71 -11.32 6.18
CA GLU A 27 -36.86 -10.97 6.97
C GLU A 27 -38.04 -11.88 6.57
N GLY A 28 -38.80 -12.35 7.55
CA GLY A 28 -39.94 -13.24 7.35
C GLY A 28 -39.56 -14.72 7.18
N GLU A 29 -40.58 -15.52 6.95
CA GLU A 29 -40.42 -16.99 6.83
C GLU A 29 -40.08 -17.39 5.40
N THR A 30 -38.90 -17.99 5.22
CA THR A 30 -38.38 -18.40 3.93
C THR A 30 -37.95 -19.85 3.93
N LYS A 31 -38.01 -20.47 2.73
CA LYS A 31 -37.45 -21.81 2.48
C LYS A 31 -36.34 -21.70 1.47
N THR A 32 -35.15 -22.18 1.83
CA THR A 32 -33.99 -22.20 0.92
C THR A 32 -33.70 -23.64 0.49
N ILE A 33 -33.42 -23.81 -0.78
CA ILE A 33 -32.94 -25.03 -1.41
C ILE A 33 -31.55 -24.76 -1.93
N VAL A 34 -30.60 -25.63 -1.62
CA VAL A 34 -29.20 -25.54 -2.11
C VAL A 34 -28.99 -26.65 -3.12
N GLU A 35 -28.48 -26.27 -4.31
CA GLU A 35 -28.19 -27.19 -5.41
C GLU A 35 -26.78 -26.91 -5.94
N GLY A 36 -25.81 -27.77 -5.61
CA GLY A 36 -24.41 -27.57 -5.97
C GLY A 36 -23.88 -26.22 -5.47
N ASN A 37 -23.45 -25.35 -6.39
CA ASN A 37 -22.90 -24.04 -6.11
C ASN A 37 -23.94 -22.90 -6.12
N SER A 38 -25.23 -23.24 -6.15
CA SER A 38 -26.33 -22.29 -6.18
C SER A 38 -27.31 -22.51 -5.03
N TYR A 39 -28.06 -21.49 -4.69
CA TYR A 39 -29.18 -21.60 -3.77
C TYR A 39 -30.35 -20.77 -4.25
N LYS A 40 -31.56 -21.20 -3.89
CA LYS A 40 -32.80 -20.49 -4.17
C LYS A 40 -33.59 -20.35 -2.88
N THR A 41 -33.95 -19.10 -2.54
CA THR A 41 -34.79 -18.80 -1.38
C THR A 41 -36.14 -18.29 -1.86
N ASN A 42 -37.20 -18.85 -1.32
CA ASN A 42 -38.59 -18.44 -1.58
C ASN A 42 -39.27 -18.10 -0.26
N LEU A 43 -40.22 -17.18 -0.29
CA LEU A 43 -41.19 -17.03 0.81
C LEU A 43 -42.00 -18.33 0.98
N ILE A 44 -42.29 -18.70 2.21
CA ILE A 44 -43.13 -19.89 2.48
C ILE A 44 -44.56 -19.66 2.02
N ALA A 45 -45.10 -18.47 2.31
CA ALA A 45 -46.42 -18.06 1.84
C ALA A 45 -46.30 -17.08 0.66
N PRO A 46 -47.09 -17.23 -0.39
CA PRO A 46 -47.12 -16.29 -1.48
C PRO A 46 -47.68 -14.92 -1.04
N VAL A 47 -47.11 -13.84 -1.54
CA VAL A 47 -47.60 -12.48 -1.31
C VAL A 47 -48.36 -12.03 -2.52
N VAL A 48 -49.58 -11.52 -2.33
CA VAL A 48 -50.41 -10.94 -3.38
C VAL A 48 -50.23 -9.40 -3.31
N ILE A 49 -49.64 -8.84 -4.36
CA ILE A 49 -49.47 -7.40 -4.53
C ILE A 49 -50.55 -6.89 -5.44
N LYS A 50 -51.45 -6.01 -4.94
CA LYS A 50 -52.51 -5.40 -5.74
C LYS A 50 -51.95 -4.28 -6.59
N SER A 51 -52.77 -3.82 -7.54
CA SER A 51 -52.40 -2.65 -8.38
C SER A 51 -52.10 -1.43 -7.50
N ASN A 52 -50.95 -0.78 -7.77
CA ASN A 52 -50.43 0.37 -7.00
C ASN A 52 -50.00 0.08 -5.56
N GLU A 53 -49.86 -1.16 -5.17
CA GLU A 53 -49.26 -1.57 -3.89
C GLU A 53 -47.80 -2.01 -4.10
N SER A 54 -46.99 -1.92 -3.05
CA SER A 54 -45.62 -2.45 -3.00
C SER A 54 -45.46 -3.40 -1.81
N PHE A 55 -44.59 -4.35 -1.96
CA PHE A 55 -44.15 -5.24 -0.88
C PHE A 55 -42.64 -5.16 -0.77
N THR A 56 -42.16 -4.92 0.45
CA THR A 56 -40.72 -4.84 0.74
C THR A 56 -40.32 -6.01 1.64
N ILE A 57 -39.23 -6.65 1.32
CA ILE A 57 -38.56 -7.63 2.17
C ILE A 57 -37.12 -7.21 2.38
N ASN A 58 -36.66 -7.19 3.62
CA ASN A 58 -35.27 -6.90 3.94
C ASN A 58 -34.46 -8.19 3.96
N SER A 59 -33.21 -8.07 3.51
CA SER A 59 -32.20 -9.14 3.66
C SER A 59 -30.90 -8.54 4.17
N THR A 60 -30.15 -9.31 4.93
CA THR A 60 -28.78 -8.97 5.32
C THR A 60 -27.81 -9.96 4.71
N GLN A 61 -26.69 -9.43 4.21
CA GLN A 61 -25.52 -10.21 3.80
C GLN A 61 -24.38 -9.83 4.73
N THR A 62 -23.91 -10.80 5.50
CA THR A 62 -22.89 -10.59 6.52
C THR A 62 -21.67 -11.41 6.19
N PHE A 63 -20.54 -10.71 6.01
CA PHE A 63 -19.22 -11.33 5.95
C PHE A 63 -18.56 -11.06 7.30
N THR A 64 -18.62 -12.03 8.21
CA THR A 64 -18.07 -11.88 9.55
C THR A 64 -16.71 -12.56 9.68
N THR A 65 -15.79 -11.90 10.36
CA THR A 65 -14.47 -12.40 10.76
C THR A 65 -14.42 -12.71 12.26
N GLU A 66 -15.54 -12.49 12.94
CA GLU A 66 -15.73 -12.79 14.36
C GLU A 66 -16.72 -13.94 14.57
N GLU A 67 -16.96 -14.31 15.82
CA GLU A 67 -17.99 -15.26 16.17
C GLU A 67 -19.37 -14.81 15.67
N LEU A 68 -20.00 -15.64 14.86
CA LEU A 68 -21.31 -15.34 14.26
C LEU A 68 -22.37 -14.97 15.32
N ASN A 69 -22.30 -15.54 16.52
CA ASN A 69 -23.26 -15.23 17.59
C ASN A 69 -23.22 -13.77 18.04
N LYS A 70 -22.05 -13.12 17.99
CA LYS A 70 -21.91 -11.69 18.31
C LYS A 70 -22.60 -10.82 17.26
N GLU A 71 -22.52 -11.22 15.99
CA GLU A 71 -23.18 -10.50 14.89
C GLU A 71 -24.68 -10.74 14.81
N GLN A 72 -25.16 -11.88 15.32
CA GLN A 72 -26.57 -12.27 15.23
C GLN A 72 -27.52 -11.25 15.88
N SER A 73 -27.13 -10.65 17.00
CA SER A 73 -27.92 -9.61 17.67
C SER A 73 -28.05 -8.33 16.82
N LYS A 74 -26.97 -7.94 16.14
CA LYS A 74 -26.98 -6.81 15.20
C LYS A 74 -27.87 -7.10 14.00
N ILE A 75 -27.83 -8.31 13.46
CA ILE A 75 -28.67 -8.72 12.32
C ILE A 75 -30.15 -8.59 12.68
N GLN A 76 -30.55 -9.04 13.86
CA GLN A 76 -31.92 -8.93 14.33
C GLN A 76 -32.34 -7.48 14.56
N ASP A 77 -31.43 -6.65 15.09
CA ASP A 77 -31.68 -5.22 15.25
C ASP A 77 -31.82 -4.51 13.90
N MET A 78 -31.00 -4.88 12.91
CA MET A 78 -31.10 -4.34 11.53
C MET A 78 -32.46 -4.64 10.88
N PHE A 79 -33.01 -5.82 11.04
CA PHE A 79 -34.34 -6.15 10.54
C PHE A 79 -35.43 -5.33 11.24
N LYS A 80 -35.35 -5.22 12.56
CA LYS A 80 -36.32 -4.51 13.37
C LYS A 80 -36.29 -2.99 13.13
N ASN A 81 -35.12 -2.43 12.85
CA ASN A 81 -34.85 -1.01 12.74
C ASN A 81 -34.24 -0.63 11.37
N SER A 82 -34.65 -1.28 10.29
CA SER A 82 -34.05 -1.14 8.97
C SER A 82 -33.98 0.32 8.48
N GLU A 83 -35.03 1.10 8.66
CA GLU A 83 -35.08 2.51 8.27
C GLU A 83 -33.99 3.34 8.97
N LYS A 84 -33.74 3.08 10.26
CA LYS A 84 -32.65 3.73 11.01
C LYS A 84 -31.29 3.46 10.37
N TYR A 85 -31.00 2.22 9.99
CA TYR A 85 -29.73 1.86 9.37
C TYR A 85 -29.56 2.44 7.97
N PHE A 86 -30.63 2.56 7.19
CA PHE A 86 -30.62 3.27 5.92
C PHE A 86 -30.32 4.76 6.12
N GLU A 87 -30.95 5.40 7.11
CA GLU A 87 -30.72 6.81 7.42
C GLU A 87 -29.30 7.06 7.92
N GLU A 88 -28.77 6.24 8.82
CA GLU A 88 -27.38 6.31 9.27
C GLU A 88 -26.39 6.19 8.11
N ASN A 89 -26.66 5.30 7.14
CA ASN A 89 -25.86 5.18 5.93
C ASN A 89 -25.94 6.43 5.04
N ASN A 90 -27.12 7.01 4.88
CA ASN A 90 -27.32 8.27 4.14
C ASN A 90 -26.53 9.41 4.78
N ILE A 91 -26.59 9.56 6.11
CA ILE A 91 -25.84 10.56 6.87
C ILE A 91 -24.34 10.36 6.68
N ARG A 92 -23.85 9.12 6.75
CA ARG A 92 -22.44 8.79 6.51
C ARG A 92 -22.01 9.22 5.11
N TRP A 93 -22.73 8.84 4.08
CA TRP A 93 -22.43 9.21 2.70
C TRP A 93 -22.49 10.70 2.46
N GLN A 94 -23.50 11.40 3.01
CA GLN A 94 -23.58 12.84 2.93
C GLN A 94 -22.37 13.50 3.59
N GLY A 95 -21.93 12.97 4.75
CA GLY A 95 -20.72 13.43 5.42
C GLY A 95 -19.44 13.26 4.59
N TYR A 96 -19.29 12.17 3.84
CA TYR A 96 -18.18 11.98 2.90
C TYR A 96 -18.21 13.02 1.77
N LEU A 97 -19.38 13.25 1.19
CA LEU A 97 -19.54 14.22 0.12
C LEU A 97 -19.29 15.65 0.60
N ASP A 98 -19.83 16.03 1.77
CA ASP A 98 -19.66 17.36 2.34
C ASP A 98 -18.17 17.64 2.62
N LYS A 99 -17.44 16.72 3.24
CA LYS A 99 -16.01 16.87 3.48
C LYS A 99 -15.22 16.99 2.17
N THR A 100 -15.51 16.11 1.19
CA THR A 100 -14.81 16.10 -0.09
C THR A 100 -14.98 17.41 -0.85
N PHE A 101 -16.20 17.99 -0.81
CA PHE A 101 -16.55 19.17 -1.62
C PHE A 101 -16.50 20.49 -0.85
N ALA A 102 -16.28 20.50 0.47
CA ALA A 102 -16.27 21.70 1.31
C ALA A 102 -15.27 22.77 0.85
N ASN A 103 -14.12 22.37 0.33
CA ASN A 103 -13.01 23.26 0.00
C ASN A 103 -12.82 23.49 -1.50
N ILE A 104 -13.76 23.10 -2.34
CA ILE A 104 -13.65 23.34 -3.78
C ILE A 104 -13.92 24.83 -4.05
N LYS A 105 -12.84 25.58 -4.27
CA LYS A 105 -12.89 26.97 -4.70
C LYS A 105 -12.96 27.02 -6.23
N GLY A 106 -14.02 27.58 -6.77
CA GLY A 106 -14.15 27.85 -8.21
C GLY A 106 -15.45 27.36 -8.82
N ASN A 107 -15.56 27.54 -10.13
CA ASN A 107 -16.72 27.12 -10.90
C ASN A 107 -16.90 25.62 -10.75
N ASN A 108 -17.95 25.18 -10.04
CA ASN A 108 -18.27 23.79 -9.81
C ASN A 108 -18.53 23.10 -11.16
N ASP A 109 -17.45 22.70 -11.83
CA ASP A 109 -17.58 21.88 -13.02
C ASP A 109 -18.17 20.53 -12.60
N LYS A 110 -19.47 20.40 -12.84
CA LYS A 110 -20.25 19.20 -12.52
C LYS A 110 -19.65 17.94 -13.16
N SER A 111 -18.82 18.10 -14.20
CA SER A 111 -18.16 16.99 -14.90
C SER A 111 -17.23 16.17 -14.00
N TYR A 112 -16.53 16.81 -13.06
CA TYR A 112 -15.63 16.12 -12.13
C TYR A 112 -16.33 15.58 -10.89
N LYS A 113 -17.52 16.10 -10.53
CA LYS A 113 -18.24 15.67 -9.34
C LYS A 113 -18.57 14.17 -9.37
N ASN A 114 -19.07 13.67 -10.48
CA ASN A 114 -19.41 12.26 -10.63
C ASN A 114 -18.18 11.35 -10.55
N ALA A 115 -17.04 11.77 -11.11
CA ALA A 115 -15.79 11.04 -11.01
C ALA A 115 -15.30 10.97 -9.55
N ALA A 116 -15.38 12.06 -8.79
CA ALA A 116 -15.02 12.08 -7.37
C ALA A 116 -15.93 11.18 -6.53
N ILE A 117 -17.26 11.24 -6.74
CA ILE A 117 -18.21 10.35 -6.06
C ILE A 117 -17.88 8.88 -6.36
N LYS A 118 -17.61 8.53 -7.63
CA LYS A 118 -17.27 7.17 -8.02
C LYS A 118 -15.93 6.72 -7.43
N SER A 119 -14.99 7.64 -7.25
CA SER A 119 -13.72 7.35 -6.57
C SER A 119 -13.93 7.03 -5.08
N ILE A 120 -14.78 7.77 -4.38
CA ILE A 120 -15.14 7.49 -2.99
C ILE A 120 -15.82 6.10 -2.89
N GLU A 121 -16.78 5.83 -3.77
CA GLU A 121 -17.46 4.53 -3.83
C GLU A 121 -16.45 3.40 -4.06
N THR A 122 -15.50 3.57 -5.01
CA THR A 122 -14.47 2.57 -5.31
C THR A 122 -13.58 2.32 -4.11
N LEU A 123 -13.13 3.36 -3.40
CA LEU A 123 -12.30 3.19 -2.20
C LEU A 123 -13.09 2.49 -1.08
N THR A 124 -14.31 2.91 -0.82
CA THR A 124 -15.13 2.32 0.26
C THR A 124 -15.58 0.89 -0.02
N THR A 125 -15.76 0.50 -1.28
CA THR A 125 -16.06 -0.90 -1.66
C THR A 125 -14.85 -1.82 -1.53
N ASN A 126 -13.65 -1.28 -1.43
CA ASN A 126 -12.42 -2.01 -1.17
C ASN A 126 -11.96 -1.91 0.30
N TRP A 127 -12.81 -1.46 1.19
CA TRP A 127 -12.56 -1.42 2.63
C TRP A 127 -12.53 -2.83 3.21
N ARG A 128 -11.52 -3.10 4.02
CA ARG A 128 -11.39 -4.30 4.84
C ARG A 128 -11.35 -3.93 6.31
N SER A 129 -12.21 -4.56 7.08
CA SER A 129 -12.17 -4.44 8.55
C SER A 129 -10.97 -5.19 9.12
N ALA A 130 -10.49 -4.70 10.26
CA ALA A 130 -9.47 -5.39 11.05
C ALA A 130 -9.92 -6.81 11.40
N ALA A 131 -9.09 -7.81 11.09
CA ALA A 131 -9.30 -9.21 11.45
C ALA A 131 -8.05 -10.04 11.18
N GLY A 132 -7.83 -11.12 11.92
CA GLY A 132 -6.65 -11.96 11.80
C GLY A 132 -5.38 -11.14 11.97
N ASP A 133 -4.47 -11.21 10.99
CA ASP A 133 -3.22 -10.46 11.01
C ASP A 133 -3.37 -8.99 10.55
N ILE A 134 -4.52 -8.57 10.08
CA ILE A 134 -4.80 -7.15 9.79
C ILE A 134 -5.39 -6.51 11.05
N LEU A 135 -4.58 -5.71 11.74
CA LEU A 135 -4.90 -5.14 13.06
C LEU A 135 -5.69 -3.82 12.99
N HIS A 136 -5.71 -3.17 11.84
CA HIS A 136 -6.44 -1.93 11.59
C HIS A 136 -7.27 -2.03 10.33
N ASP A 137 -8.39 -1.33 10.30
CA ASP A 137 -9.18 -1.15 9.09
C ASP A 137 -8.36 -0.49 7.98
N GLY A 138 -8.62 -0.87 6.73
CA GLY A 138 -7.95 -0.21 5.62
C GLY A 138 -8.60 -0.49 4.27
N VAL A 139 -8.15 0.23 3.27
CA VAL A 139 -8.56 0.06 1.89
C VAL A 139 -7.49 -0.76 1.17
N VAL A 140 -7.91 -1.76 0.44
CA VAL A 140 -7.02 -2.61 -0.38
C VAL A 140 -7.13 -2.25 -1.87
N PRO A 141 -6.11 -2.57 -2.70
CA PRO A 141 -6.15 -2.24 -4.13
C PRO A 141 -7.35 -2.82 -4.87
N SER A 142 -7.79 -4.03 -4.52
CA SER A 142 -8.98 -4.66 -5.13
C SER A 142 -9.50 -5.82 -4.30
N MET A 143 -10.80 -5.86 -4.05
CA MET A 143 -11.48 -7.00 -3.45
C MET A 143 -11.84 -8.10 -4.47
N SER A 144 -11.61 -7.90 -5.75
CA SER A 144 -11.98 -8.84 -6.81
C SER A 144 -10.83 -9.68 -7.36
N TYR A 145 -9.59 -9.28 -7.13
CA TYR A 145 -8.41 -9.96 -7.64
C TYR A 145 -7.53 -10.50 -6.50
N LYS A 146 -7.19 -11.79 -6.57
CA LYS A 146 -6.61 -12.53 -5.43
C LYS A 146 -5.34 -11.92 -4.83
N TRP A 147 -4.47 -11.33 -5.64
CA TRP A 147 -3.22 -10.76 -5.17
C TRP A 147 -3.39 -9.37 -4.55
N PHE A 148 -4.48 -8.67 -4.85
CA PHE A 148 -4.70 -7.28 -4.45
C PHE A 148 -5.67 -7.10 -3.29
N ILE A 149 -6.13 -8.21 -2.67
CA ILE A 149 -7.01 -8.18 -1.50
C ILE A 149 -6.27 -7.99 -0.16
N GLY A 150 -4.94 -7.82 -0.19
CA GLY A 150 -4.09 -7.50 0.97
C GLY A 150 -3.74 -6.02 1.05
N MET A 151 -3.12 -5.64 2.17
CA MET A 151 -2.51 -4.33 2.36
C MET A 151 -1.14 -4.32 1.70
N TRP A 152 -1.01 -3.61 0.58
CA TRP A 152 0.25 -3.43 -0.13
C TRP A 152 0.90 -2.12 0.28
N ALA A 153 2.20 -2.12 0.53
CA ALA A 153 2.88 -1.05 1.24
C ALA A 153 2.69 0.33 0.59
N TRP A 154 3.03 0.54 -0.68
CA TRP A 154 2.87 1.87 -1.28
C TRP A 154 1.43 2.18 -1.71
N ASP A 155 0.62 1.13 -2.04
CA ASP A 155 -0.79 1.27 -2.40
C ASP A 155 -1.60 1.82 -1.23
N SER A 156 -1.41 1.25 -0.03
CA SER A 156 -2.08 1.70 1.19
C SER A 156 -1.78 3.17 1.50
N GLY A 157 -0.54 3.62 1.27
CA GLY A 157 -0.18 5.03 1.39
C GLY A 157 -0.95 5.92 0.40
N LYS A 158 -1.01 5.52 -0.88
CA LYS A 158 -1.74 6.25 -1.93
C LYS A 158 -3.25 6.29 -1.65
N GLN A 159 -3.81 5.17 -1.20
CA GLN A 159 -5.21 5.06 -0.80
C GLN A 159 -5.51 5.94 0.42
N ALA A 160 -4.62 5.97 1.42
CA ALA A 160 -4.76 6.82 2.60
C ALA A 160 -4.81 8.31 2.22
N VAL A 161 -3.97 8.77 1.30
CA VAL A 161 -4.00 10.17 0.82
C VAL A 161 -5.34 10.53 0.19
N ALA A 162 -5.91 9.62 -0.60
CA ALA A 162 -7.23 9.84 -1.19
C ALA A 162 -8.35 9.76 -0.13
N THR A 163 -8.31 8.76 0.75
CA THR A 163 -9.30 8.52 1.79
C THR A 163 -9.33 9.65 2.82
N ALA A 164 -8.21 10.28 3.13
CA ALA A 164 -8.12 11.40 4.06
C ALA A 164 -9.00 12.60 3.68
N LYS A 165 -9.39 12.69 2.41
CA LYS A 165 -10.28 13.76 1.93
C LYS A 165 -11.73 13.63 2.44
N PHE A 166 -12.13 12.42 2.87
CA PHE A 166 -13.48 12.15 3.35
C PHE A 166 -13.55 11.37 4.66
N ASP A 167 -12.55 10.51 4.94
CA ASP A 167 -12.46 9.71 6.17
C ASP A 167 -11.02 9.66 6.70
N GLY A 168 -10.70 10.60 7.59
CA GLY A 168 -9.36 10.74 8.16
C GLY A 168 -8.96 9.57 9.07
N GLU A 169 -9.91 8.94 9.79
CA GLU A 169 -9.58 7.80 10.66
C GLU A 169 -9.26 6.55 9.83
N LEU A 170 -10.05 6.27 8.81
CA LEU A 170 -9.76 5.18 7.88
C LEU A 170 -8.40 5.38 7.19
N ALA A 171 -8.07 6.62 6.81
CA ALA A 171 -6.78 6.95 6.20
C ALA A 171 -5.60 6.69 7.15
N LYS A 172 -5.70 7.12 8.42
CA LYS A 172 -4.69 6.84 9.44
C LYS A 172 -4.52 5.34 9.69
N ASN A 173 -5.61 4.63 9.79
CA ASN A 173 -5.62 3.18 10.01
C ASN A 173 -5.04 2.41 8.83
N ASN A 174 -5.26 2.86 7.61
CA ASN A 174 -4.65 2.27 6.41
C ASN A 174 -3.10 2.32 6.46
N ILE A 175 -2.55 3.40 7.01
CA ILE A 175 -1.11 3.54 7.22
C ILE A 175 -0.66 2.70 8.42
N ARG A 176 -1.38 2.74 9.55
CA ARG A 176 -1.06 1.95 10.75
C ARG A 176 -0.96 0.47 10.44
N ALA A 177 -1.89 -0.06 9.63
CA ALA A 177 -1.89 -1.47 9.23
C ALA A 177 -0.55 -1.94 8.61
N LEU A 178 0.14 -1.09 7.86
CA LEU A 178 1.46 -1.39 7.32
C LEU A 178 2.53 -1.37 8.43
N PHE A 179 2.49 -0.36 9.29
CA PHE A 179 3.50 -0.13 10.32
C PHE A 179 3.33 -1.02 11.56
N ASP A 180 2.19 -1.72 11.70
CA ASP A 180 2.02 -2.78 12.71
C ASP A 180 3.09 -3.87 12.57
N TYR A 181 3.50 -4.13 11.32
CA TYR A 181 4.49 -5.14 10.96
C TYR A 181 5.83 -4.57 10.51
N GLN A 182 6.09 -3.29 10.83
CA GLN A 182 7.43 -2.76 10.68
C GLN A 182 8.43 -3.62 11.44
N ILE A 183 9.50 -4.04 10.78
CA ILE A 183 10.50 -4.90 11.41
C ILE A 183 11.19 -4.14 12.55
N LYS A 184 11.14 -4.72 13.74
CA LYS A 184 11.74 -4.20 14.97
C LYS A 184 13.11 -4.85 15.21
N GLU A 185 13.92 -4.27 16.09
CA GLU A 185 15.25 -4.79 16.45
C GLU A 185 15.22 -6.22 17.02
N ASP A 186 14.12 -6.56 17.71
CA ASP A 186 13.92 -7.88 18.32
C ASP A 186 13.28 -8.91 17.37
N TYR A 187 13.08 -8.57 16.09
CA TYR A 187 12.52 -9.49 15.11
C TYR A 187 13.51 -10.61 14.78
N LYS A 188 13.26 -11.80 15.33
CA LYS A 188 14.19 -12.92 15.34
C LYS A 188 14.57 -13.46 13.96
N LEU A 189 13.64 -13.40 12.99
CA LEU A 189 13.87 -13.95 11.66
C LEU A 189 14.79 -13.07 10.81
N ARG A 190 14.64 -11.76 10.90
CA ARG A 190 15.37 -10.78 10.06
C ARG A 190 15.74 -9.51 10.86
N PRO A 191 16.55 -9.62 11.92
CA PRO A 191 16.91 -8.45 12.74
C PRO A 191 17.65 -7.36 11.94
N GLN A 192 18.34 -7.76 10.86
CA GLN A 192 19.00 -6.82 9.95
C GLN A 192 18.04 -5.99 9.10
N GLY A 193 16.76 -6.36 9.05
CA GLY A 193 15.71 -5.59 8.36
C GLY A 193 15.08 -4.49 9.22
N PHE A 194 15.64 -4.17 10.40
CA PHE A 194 15.11 -3.17 11.30
C PHE A 194 14.70 -1.88 10.58
N GLY A 195 13.50 -1.43 10.84
CA GLY A 195 12.93 -0.20 10.28
C GLY A 195 12.13 -0.39 9.00
N THR A 196 12.31 -1.50 8.26
CA THR A 196 11.55 -1.69 7.02
C THR A 196 10.08 -2.05 7.26
N ILE A 197 9.24 -1.66 6.33
CA ILE A 197 7.89 -2.21 6.16
C ILE A 197 7.91 -3.28 5.07
N ILE A 198 7.17 -4.35 5.30
CA ILE A 198 7.09 -5.47 4.35
C ILE A 198 6.15 -5.12 3.19
N ASP A 199 6.33 -5.81 2.07
CA ASP A 199 5.63 -5.51 0.81
C ASP A 199 4.11 -5.68 0.90
N ALA A 200 3.62 -6.77 1.51
CA ALA A 200 2.20 -7.06 1.57
C ALA A 200 1.79 -7.83 2.83
N ILE A 201 0.61 -7.49 3.36
CA ILE A 201 0.01 -8.08 4.56
C ILE A 201 -1.42 -8.53 4.24
N PHE A 202 -1.81 -9.70 4.75
CA PHE A 202 -3.13 -10.28 4.58
C PHE A 202 -3.72 -10.73 5.91
N TYR A 203 -4.97 -11.20 5.94
CA TYR A 203 -5.63 -11.68 7.15
C TYR A 203 -4.92 -12.86 7.80
N ASN A 204 -4.32 -13.74 7.00
CA ASN A 204 -3.57 -14.87 7.52
C ASN A 204 -2.13 -14.80 7.06
N LYS A 205 -1.20 -14.93 8.01
CA LYS A 205 0.19 -15.14 7.70
C LYS A 205 0.40 -16.58 7.23
N ASP A 206 0.98 -16.75 6.06
CA ASP A 206 1.30 -18.08 5.54
C ASP A 206 2.64 -18.57 6.14
N GLU A 207 2.56 -19.21 7.30
CA GLU A 207 3.75 -19.68 8.01
C GLU A 207 4.51 -20.79 7.26
N ALA A 208 3.80 -21.62 6.48
CA ALA A 208 4.43 -22.68 5.70
C ALA A 208 5.41 -22.15 4.63
N ARG A 209 5.21 -20.91 4.22
CA ARG A 209 6.05 -20.19 3.27
C ARG A 209 6.74 -18.97 3.89
N GLY A 210 6.89 -18.96 5.23
CA GLY A 210 7.51 -17.87 5.96
C GLY A 210 6.80 -16.52 5.76
N GLY A 211 5.50 -16.55 5.49
CA GLY A 211 4.72 -15.38 5.18
C GLY A 211 4.73 -14.95 3.72
N HIS A 212 5.23 -15.77 2.78
CA HIS A 212 5.44 -15.33 1.39
C HIS A 212 4.49 -15.90 0.38
N GLY A 213 3.74 -16.83 0.71
CA GLY A 213 3.04 -17.66 -0.25
C GLY A 213 1.94 -17.03 -1.05
N GLY A 214 2.02 -15.75 -1.32
CA GLY A 214 1.03 -14.96 -2.02
C GLY A 214 0.04 -14.29 -1.08
N ASN A 215 0.12 -14.55 0.21
CA ASN A 215 -0.69 -13.84 1.19
C ASN A 215 0.14 -12.96 2.15
N TRP A 216 1.44 -13.06 2.13
CA TRP A 216 2.33 -12.24 2.96
C TRP A 216 3.68 -12.17 2.27
N ASN A 217 4.31 -11.01 2.17
CA ASN A 217 5.57 -10.88 1.45
C ASN A 217 6.58 -10.10 2.26
N GLU A 218 7.64 -10.79 2.70
CA GLU A 218 8.78 -10.23 3.42
C GLU A 218 10.07 -10.24 2.58
N ARG A 219 10.00 -10.56 1.27
CA ARG A 219 11.18 -10.64 0.39
C ARG A 219 11.75 -9.28 0.02
N ASN A 220 10.90 -8.28 0.04
CA ASN A 220 11.19 -6.90 -0.35
C ASN A 220 10.27 -5.92 0.38
N SER A 221 10.59 -4.65 0.28
CA SER A 221 9.72 -3.53 0.66
C SER A 221 9.00 -2.98 -0.58
N LYS A 222 8.61 -1.73 -0.54
CA LYS A 222 8.11 -0.92 -1.67
C LYS A 222 8.77 0.46 -1.65
N SER A 223 8.69 1.17 -2.78
CA SER A 223 9.22 2.52 -2.93
C SER A 223 8.84 3.46 -1.78
N ALA A 224 9.76 4.35 -1.41
CA ALA A 224 9.70 5.21 -0.23
C ALA A 224 8.63 6.32 -0.36
N LEU A 225 7.36 5.98 -0.18
CA LEU A 225 6.22 6.91 -0.22
C LEU A 225 5.48 7.05 1.12
N ALA A 226 5.99 6.42 2.18
CA ALA A 226 5.29 6.41 3.46
C ALA A 226 5.25 7.81 4.12
N ALA A 227 6.34 8.57 4.09
CA ALA A 227 6.35 9.91 4.66
C ALA A 227 5.46 10.89 3.86
N TRP A 228 5.41 10.78 2.54
CA TRP A 228 4.45 11.50 1.72
C TRP A 228 3.00 11.21 2.12
N ALA A 229 2.67 9.94 2.35
CA ALA A 229 1.32 9.56 2.76
C ALA A 229 0.95 10.11 4.13
N VAL A 230 1.83 9.95 5.13
CA VAL A 230 1.60 10.46 6.49
C VAL A 230 1.44 11.99 6.49
N TRP A 231 2.29 12.71 5.75
CA TRP A 231 2.19 14.17 5.66
C TRP A 231 0.86 14.61 5.05
N ASN A 232 0.42 14.01 3.95
CA ASN A 232 -0.86 14.36 3.33
C ASN A 232 -2.07 14.02 4.21
N VAL A 233 -2.01 12.93 4.99
CA VAL A 233 -3.05 12.60 5.97
C VAL A 233 -3.06 13.62 7.11
N TYR A 234 -1.88 14.03 7.59
CA TYR A 234 -1.77 15.11 8.57
C TYR A 234 -2.34 16.43 8.05
N GLU A 235 -1.96 16.87 6.84
CA GLU A 235 -2.52 18.09 6.25
C GLU A 235 -4.06 18.06 6.11
N ALA A 236 -4.63 16.88 5.86
CA ALA A 236 -6.07 16.71 5.75
C ALA A 236 -6.81 16.66 7.10
N THR A 237 -6.14 16.19 8.18
CA THR A 237 -6.76 15.93 9.47
C THR A 237 -6.35 16.92 10.57
N GLY A 238 -5.17 17.53 10.46
CA GLY A 238 -4.56 18.36 11.50
C GLY A 238 -4.17 17.59 12.76
N ASP A 239 -4.05 16.24 12.69
CA ASP A 239 -3.81 15.39 13.86
C ASP A 239 -2.31 15.27 14.16
N GLU A 240 -1.80 16.13 15.04
CA GLU A 240 -0.41 16.11 15.49
C GLU A 240 -0.06 14.85 16.29
N ASN A 241 -1.02 14.21 16.98
CA ASN A 241 -0.76 12.97 17.70
C ASN A 241 -0.43 11.83 16.72
N PHE A 242 -1.14 11.78 15.60
CA PHE A 242 -0.81 10.84 14.51
C PHE A 242 0.58 11.12 13.94
N LEU A 243 0.94 12.38 13.78
CA LEU A 243 2.26 12.77 13.31
C LEU A 243 3.36 12.33 14.28
N GLN A 244 3.15 12.56 15.60
CA GLN A 244 4.07 12.11 16.66
C GLN A 244 4.20 10.58 16.70
N GLU A 245 3.09 9.85 16.50
CA GLU A 245 3.07 8.37 16.44
C GLU A 245 3.92 7.84 15.29
N MET A 246 3.78 8.45 14.10
CA MET A 246 4.36 7.93 12.87
C MET A 246 5.80 8.37 12.64
N TYR A 247 6.19 9.54 13.11
CA TYR A 247 7.50 10.12 12.84
C TYR A 247 8.69 9.19 13.15
N PRO A 248 8.83 8.60 14.35
CA PRO A 248 9.94 7.70 14.65
C PRO A 248 9.95 6.44 13.78
N LYS A 249 8.78 5.95 13.40
CA LYS A 249 8.63 4.78 12.52
C LYS A 249 9.09 5.12 11.09
N LEU A 250 8.75 6.31 10.61
CA LEU A 250 9.18 6.81 9.30
C LEU A 250 10.69 7.06 9.25
N VAL A 251 11.27 7.62 10.31
CA VAL A 251 12.73 7.80 10.42
C VAL A 251 13.45 6.46 10.36
N ALA A 252 12.94 5.44 11.06
CA ALA A 252 13.50 4.10 11.01
C ALA A 252 13.44 3.50 9.59
N TYR A 253 12.29 3.64 8.90
CA TYR A 253 12.12 3.17 7.53
C TYR A 253 13.01 3.92 6.53
N HIS A 254 13.14 5.24 6.69
CA HIS A 254 14.04 6.05 5.88
C HIS A 254 15.51 5.64 6.02
N ASN A 255 15.97 5.43 7.26
CA ASN A 255 17.33 5.01 7.53
C ASN A 255 17.62 3.60 7.01
N TRP A 256 16.62 2.70 7.02
CA TRP A 256 16.75 1.35 6.48
C TRP A 256 17.19 1.36 5.01
N TRP A 257 16.70 2.29 4.19
CA TRP A 257 17.12 2.40 2.78
C TRP A 257 18.63 2.59 2.65
N TYR A 258 19.23 3.47 3.45
CA TYR A 258 20.66 3.77 3.41
C TYR A 258 21.53 2.69 4.09
N ILE A 259 20.96 1.92 5.01
CA ILE A 259 21.68 0.81 5.66
C ILE A 259 21.65 -0.45 4.79
N ASN A 260 20.51 -0.72 4.12
CA ASN A 260 20.25 -1.99 3.46
C ASN A 260 20.22 -1.93 1.93
N ARG A 261 20.27 -0.71 1.34
CA ARG A 261 20.10 -0.47 -0.10
C ARG A 261 21.05 0.58 -0.68
N ASP A 262 22.05 0.99 0.04
CA ASP A 262 23.15 1.87 -0.42
C ASP A 262 24.43 1.04 -0.38
N HIS A 263 24.77 0.41 -1.52
CA HIS A 263 25.82 -0.58 -1.59
C HIS A 263 27.22 0.00 -1.38
N ASP A 264 27.53 1.08 -2.08
CA ASP A 264 28.84 1.75 -2.02
C ASP A 264 28.88 2.86 -0.94
N LYS A 265 27.82 3.00 -0.13
CA LYS A 265 27.67 3.94 0.98
C LYS A 265 27.89 5.41 0.56
N ASN A 266 27.44 5.74 -0.62
CA ASN A 266 27.58 7.08 -1.18
C ASN A 266 26.37 7.99 -0.92
N GLY A 267 25.33 7.50 -0.23
CA GLY A 267 24.10 8.23 0.07
C GLY A 267 23.06 8.19 -1.06
N ILE A 268 23.22 7.28 -2.03
CA ILE A 268 22.32 7.04 -3.16
C ILE A 268 21.92 5.56 -3.15
N ALA A 269 20.64 5.28 -3.12
CA ALA A 269 20.14 3.93 -2.91
C ALA A 269 19.82 3.19 -4.23
N GLU A 270 19.88 1.86 -4.14
CA GLU A 270 19.47 0.91 -5.18
C GLU A 270 18.24 0.13 -4.73
N TYR A 271 17.43 -0.37 -5.66
CA TYR A 271 16.46 -1.42 -5.35
C TYR A 271 17.15 -2.77 -5.12
N GLY A 272 16.48 -3.67 -4.38
CA GLY A 272 17.09 -4.95 -4.07
C GLY A 272 16.15 -5.95 -3.41
N GLY A 273 16.71 -6.83 -2.61
CA GLY A 273 15.98 -7.85 -1.87
C GLY A 273 16.40 -7.93 -0.41
N MET A 274 15.49 -8.38 0.44
CA MET A 274 15.80 -8.71 1.84
C MET A 274 16.62 -10.00 1.92
N VAL A 275 17.34 -10.21 3.01
CA VAL A 275 17.89 -11.54 3.33
C VAL A 275 16.72 -12.48 3.61
N HIS A 276 16.51 -13.43 2.72
CA HIS A 276 15.33 -14.27 2.68
C HIS A 276 15.59 -15.57 1.91
N GLU A 277 15.03 -16.71 2.34
CA GLU A 277 15.28 -18.00 1.73
C GLU A 277 14.88 -18.09 0.25
N LEU A 278 13.90 -17.31 -0.18
CA LEU A 278 13.51 -17.24 -1.59
C LEU A 278 14.34 -16.26 -2.42
N ASN A 279 15.15 -15.42 -1.80
CA ASN A 279 16.12 -14.56 -2.48
C ASN A 279 17.48 -15.26 -2.56
N ASN A 280 17.51 -16.47 -3.13
CA ASN A 280 18.62 -17.41 -3.12
C ASN A 280 19.39 -17.50 -4.45
N SER A 281 19.02 -16.71 -5.44
CA SER A 281 19.73 -16.59 -6.71
C SER A 281 19.71 -15.14 -7.20
N LYS A 282 20.56 -14.82 -8.16
CA LYS A 282 20.63 -13.51 -8.81
C LYS A 282 19.25 -13.13 -9.38
N GLU A 283 18.61 -14.05 -10.08
CA GLU A 283 17.32 -13.83 -10.72
C GLU A 283 16.21 -13.53 -9.69
N GLU A 284 16.20 -14.26 -8.58
CA GLU A 284 15.21 -14.06 -7.51
C GLU A 284 15.41 -12.74 -6.78
N ILE A 285 16.66 -12.28 -6.62
CA ILE A 285 16.95 -10.96 -6.04
C ILE A 285 16.55 -9.84 -7.01
N ILE A 286 16.83 -9.98 -8.32
CA ILE A 286 16.39 -9.02 -9.34
C ILE A 286 14.85 -8.96 -9.38
N LEU A 287 14.18 -10.10 -9.26
CA LEU A 287 12.71 -10.13 -9.16
C LEU A 287 12.21 -9.41 -7.90
N ALA A 288 12.89 -9.58 -6.77
CA ALA A 288 12.59 -8.85 -5.54
C ALA A 288 12.79 -7.34 -5.72
N ALA A 289 13.89 -6.91 -6.35
CA ALA A 289 14.18 -5.52 -6.68
C ALA A 289 13.11 -4.89 -7.60
N ALA A 290 12.68 -5.63 -8.63
CA ALA A 290 11.60 -5.21 -9.51
C ALA A 290 10.30 -4.99 -8.74
N ARG A 291 9.93 -5.93 -7.87
CA ARG A 291 8.76 -5.80 -6.98
C ARG A 291 8.90 -4.66 -5.97
N GLU A 292 10.09 -4.45 -5.43
CA GLU A 292 10.40 -3.34 -4.50
C GLU A 292 10.18 -1.98 -5.18
N SER A 293 10.49 -1.86 -6.47
CA SER A 293 10.22 -0.65 -7.25
C SER A 293 8.73 -0.40 -7.52
N GLY A 294 7.89 -1.44 -7.44
CA GLY A 294 6.49 -1.41 -7.86
C GLY A 294 6.29 -1.33 -9.37
N MET A 295 7.36 -1.43 -10.15
CA MET A 295 7.36 -1.43 -11.62
C MET A 295 7.86 -2.79 -12.13
N ASP A 296 7.23 -3.87 -11.67
CA ASP A 296 7.67 -5.28 -11.78
C ASP A 296 8.05 -5.72 -13.19
N ASN A 297 7.41 -5.15 -14.20
CA ASN A 297 7.59 -5.50 -15.61
C ASN A 297 8.37 -4.43 -16.40
N ALA A 298 9.04 -3.50 -15.71
CA ALA A 298 9.80 -2.46 -16.39
C ALA A 298 11.03 -3.04 -17.10
N PRO A 299 11.33 -2.62 -18.35
CA PRO A 299 12.48 -3.10 -19.11
C PRO A 299 13.81 -2.97 -18.38
N ARG A 300 13.95 -1.99 -17.50
CA ARG A 300 15.17 -1.75 -16.71
C ARG A 300 15.57 -2.91 -15.79
N PHE A 301 14.68 -3.87 -15.52
CA PHE A 301 14.95 -5.08 -14.76
C PHE A 301 15.24 -6.31 -15.64
N TYR A 302 15.44 -6.13 -16.93
CA TYR A 302 15.80 -7.23 -17.82
C TYR A 302 17.25 -7.70 -17.58
N VAL A 303 17.38 -8.94 -17.16
CA VAL A 303 18.64 -9.55 -16.70
C VAL A 303 19.73 -9.56 -17.78
N GLY A 304 19.34 -9.79 -19.04
CA GLY A 304 20.25 -9.96 -20.18
C GLY A 304 20.86 -8.65 -20.72
N GLY A 305 20.41 -7.50 -20.23
CA GLY A 305 20.83 -6.21 -20.78
C GLY A 305 20.30 -5.91 -22.20
N TYR A 306 20.62 -4.74 -22.73
CA TYR A 306 20.18 -4.25 -24.03
C TYR A 306 21.36 -3.83 -24.92
N GLY A 307 21.70 -4.67 -25.89
CA GLY A 307 22.80 -4.44 -26.82
C GLY A 307 24.18 -4.89 -26.29
N GLU A 308 25.21 -4.73 -27.11
CA GLU A 308 26.56 -5.26 -26.86
C GLU A 308 27.26 -4.61 -25.66
N GLU A 309 26.92 -3.36 -25.32
CA GLU A 309 27.54 -2.62 -24.23
C GLU A 309 26.79 -2.75 -22.89
N ASP A 310 25.61 -3.31 -22.87
CA ASP A 310 24.81 -3.49 -21.64
C ASP A 310 25.04 -4.90 -21.09
N THR A 311 25.84 -4.99 -20.05
CA THR A 311 26.19 -6.26 -19.39
C THR A 311 25.03 -6.86 -18.58
N GLY A 312 23.85 -6.22 -18.57
CA GLY A 312 22.70 -6.64 -17.75
C GLY A 312 22.80 -6.19 -16.30
N ILE A 313 21.99 -6.82 -15.45
CA ILE A 313 21.93 -6.51 -14.03
C ILE A 313 22.81 -7.49 -13.26
N ASP A 314 23.60 -6.95 -12.33
CA ASP A 314 24.29 -7.72 -11.28
C ASP A 314 23.67 -7.43 -9.91
N VAL A 315 24.03 -8.26 -8.92
CA VAL A 315 23.54 -8.19 -7.55
C VAL A 315 24.72 -8.12 -6.60
N PHE A 316 24.66 -7.22 -5.65
CA PHE A 316 25.66 -7.03 -4.60
C PHE A 316 25.08 -7.37 -3.23
N GLU A 317 25.93 -7.87 -2.34
CA GLU A 317 25.61 -8.05 -0.92
C GLU A 317 25.94 -6.77 -0.15
N ASN A 318 24.95 -6.19 0.53
CA ASN A 318 25.18 -5.11 1.46
C ASN A 318 25.59 -5.68 2.81
N LYS A 319 26.72 -5.25 3.33
CA LYS A 319 27.31 -5.81 4.55
C LYS A 319 27.47 -4.76 5.65
N SER A 320 27.26 -5.19 6.89
CA SER A 320 27.68 -4.45 8.08
C SER A 320 29.19 -4.49 8.26
N GLU A 321 29.71 -3.69 9.17
CA GLU A 321 31.15 -3.63 9.47
C GLU A 321 31.72 -4.98 9.94
N ASP A 322 30.91 -5.80 10.60
CA ASP A 322 31.27 -7.16 11.02
C ASP A 322 31.12 -8.23 9.92
N GLY A 323 30.79 -7.81 8.68
CA GLY A 323 30.69 -8.68 7.51
C GLY A 323 29.36 -9.43 7.36
N ARG A 324 28.38 -9.18 8.23
CA ARG A 324 27.05 -9.79 8.13
C ARG A 324 26.28 -9.18 6.97
N VAL A 325 25.64 -10.02 6.15
CA VAL A 325 24.77 -9.57 5.06
C VAL A 325 23.51 -8.90 5.62
N LEU A 326 23.27 -7.66 5.22
CA LEU A 326 22.12 -6.84 5.62
C LEU A 326 20.98 -6.93 4.60
N GLY A 327 21.31 -7.11 3.34
CA GLY A 327 20.39 -7.18 2.22
C GLY A 327 21.15 -7.26 0.90
N TYR A 328 20.42 -7.17 -0.18
CA TYR A 328 20.97 -7.20 -1.54
C TYR A 328 20.54 -5.94 -2.29
N SER A 329 21.44 -5.40 -3.11
CA SER A 329 21.16 -4.34 -4.08
C SER A 329 21.44 -4.83 -5.49
N ILE A 330 20.67 -4.37 -6.49
CA ILE A 330 21.06 -4.49 -7.88
C ILE A 330 22.14 -3.44 -8.21
N ASN A 331 22.94 -3.68 -9.25
CA ASN A 331 24.06 -2.82 -9.64
C ASN A 331 23.61 -1.53 -10.35
N GLN A 332 22.50 -0.94 -9.90
CA GLN A 332 22.03 0.33 -10.48
C GLN A 332 21.39 1.23 -9.44
N GLU A 333 21.96 2.42 -9.29
CA GLU A 333 21.34 3.51 -8.55
C GLU A 333 20.07 3.93 -9.31
N SER A 334 18.91 3.77 -8.68
CA SER A 334 17.62 3.95 -9.36
C SER A 334 17.11 5.37 -9.23
N VAL A 335 16.85 6.02 -10.36
CA VAL A 335 16.51 7.43 -10.41
C VAL A 335 15.19 7.76 -9.70
N ASP A 336 14.19 6.91 -9.84
CA ASP A 336 12.90 7.07 -9.15
C ASP A 336 13.01 6.85 -7.65
N LEU A 337 13.77 5.83 -7.20
CA LEU A 337 13.98 5.59 -5.78
C LEU A 337 14.62 6.80 -5.10
N ASN A 338 15.68 7.33 -5.70
CA ASN A 338 16.37 8.48 -5.13
C ASN A 338 15.54 9.77 -5.21
N ALA A 339 14.66 9.90 -6.21
CA ALA A 339 13.67 10.98 -6.25
C ALA A 339 12.58 10.81 -5.17
N TYR A 340 12.12 9.59 -4.88
CA TYR A 340 11.23 9.32 -3.75
C TYR A 340 11.90 9.62 -2.42
N LEU A 341 13.14 9.18 -2.21
CA LEU A 341 13.91 9.44 -0.99
C LEU A 341 14.22 10.94 -0.80
N TYR A 342 14.48 11.67 -1.88
CA TYR A 342 14.57 13.13 -1.84
C TYR A 342 13.26 13.76 -1.35
N ALA A 343 12.13 13.38 -1.93
CA ALA A 343 10.83 13.88 -1.52
C ALA A 343 10.51 13.49 -0.07
N GLU A 344 10.84 12.25 0.34
CA GLU A 344 10.66 11.76 1.70
C GLU A 344 11.43 12.60 2.72
N LYS A 345 12.68 13.00 2.42
CA LYS A 345 13.45 13.93 3.26
C LYS A 345 12.72 15.28 3.41
N GLY A 346 12.12 15.79 2.33
CA GLY A 346 11.30 17.00 2.38
C GLY A 346 10.09 16.86 3.32
N PHE A 347 9.38 15.73 3.29
CA PHE A 347 8.25 15.47 4.18
C PHE A 347 8.69 15.23 5.62
N LEU A 348 9.77 14.47 5.85
CA LEU A 348 10.34 14.28 7.19
C LEU A 348 10.81 15.61 7.81
N LYS A 349 11.42 16.49 7.00
CA LYS A 349 11.76 17.85 7.42
C LYS A 349 10.52 18.62 7.86
N SER A 350 9.45 18.64 7.04
CA SER A 350 8.22 19.34 7.39
C SER A 350 7.58 18.81 8.67
N MET A 351 7.57 17.48 8.87
CA MET A 351 7.13 16.87 10.13
C MET A 351 8.02 17.27 11.30
N ALA A 352 9.33 17.29 11.12
CA ALA A 352 10.30 17.71 12.13
C ALA A 352 10.09 19.17 12.54
N GLU A 353 9.76 20.07 11.60
CA GLU A 353 9.40 21.46 11.88
C GLU A 353 8.17 21.56 12.78
N VAL A 354 7.08 20.81 12.46
CA VAL A 354 5.87 20.76 13.29
C VAL A 354 6.16 20.22 14.69
N LEU A 355 7.00 19.17 14.78
CA LEU A 355 7.34 18.50 16.03
C LEU A 355 8.49 19.16 16.82
N GLY A 356 9.04 20.30 16.36
CA GLY A 356 10.11 21.04 17.02
C GLY A 356 11.47 20.34 17.03
N LYS A 357 11.76 19.45 16.07
CA LYS A 357 13.00 18.64 15.97
C LYS A 357 14.04 19.34 15.08
N THR A 358 14.68 20.37 15.60
CA THR A 358 15.55 21.27 14.82
C THR A 358 16.76 20.58 14.19
N GLU A 359 17.36 19.60 14.85
CA GLU A 359 18.49 18.83 14.30
C GLU A 359 18.07 18.00 13.08
N ASP A 360 16.90 17.39 13.12
CA ASP A 360 16.36 16.63 12.00
C ASP A 360 16.02 17.55 10.82
N VAL A 361 15.52 18.76 11.07
CA VAL A 361 15.29 19.77 10.02
C VAL A 361 16.57 20.07 9.26
N LYS A 362 17.68 20.32 10.00
CA LYS A 362 18.98 20.57 9.38
C LYS A 362 19.47 19.36 8.60
N LYS A 363 19.48 18.19 9.23
CA LYS A 363 19.89 16.91 8.63
C LYS A 363 19.20 16.68 7.28
N TYR A 364 17.87 16.67 7.27
CA TYR A 364 17.11 16.38 6.05
C TYR A 364 17.21 17.46 4.99
N THR A 365 17.50 18.72 5.37
CA THR A 365 17.78 19.78 4.39
C THR A 365 19.10 19.53 3.66
N GLU A 366 20.18 19.20 4.40
CA GLU A 366 21.50 18.93 3.83
C GLU A 366 21.49 17.65 2.97
N GLU A 367 20.89 16.58 3.47
CA GLU A 367 20.79 15.31 2.75
C GLU A 367 19.93 15.43 1.47
N ALA A 368 18.83 16.18 1.51
CA ALA A 368 18.01 16.40 0.32
C ALA A 368 18.76 17.15 -0.76
N GLU A 369 19.51 18.21 -0.39
CA GLU A 369 20.31 18.96 -1.34
C GLU A 369 21.38 18.09 -2.00
N PHE A 370 22.08 17.27 -1.22
CA PHE A 370 23.05 16.31 -1.74
C PHE A 370 22.43 15.37 -2.80
N VAL A 371 21.30 14.74 -2.50
CA VAL A 371 20.63 13.83 -3.44
C VAL A 371 20.19 14.58 -4.69
N ARG A 372 19.66 15.80 -4.57
CA ARG A 372 19.25 16.63 -5.70
C ARG A 372 20.42 16.95 -6.63
N GLU A 373 21.55 17.39 -6.07
CA GLU A 373 22.75 17.70 -6.84
C GLU A 373 23.30 16.47 -7.53
N TYR A 374 23.35 15.33 -6.82
CA TYR A 374 23.86 14.09 -7.37
C TYR A 374 23.01 13.61 -8.56
N VAL A 375 21.69 13.51 -8.40
CA VAL A 375 20.78 13.06 -9.45
C VAL A 375 20.81 14.00 -10.66
N SER A 376 20.77 15.30 -10.42
CA SER A 376 20.82 16.29 -11.51
C SER A 376 22.12 16.23 -12.32
N LYS A 377 23.24 15.94 -11.65
CA LYS A 377 24.56 15.89 -12.28
C LYS A 377 24.82 14.56 -13.00
N ASN A 378 24.43 13.43 -12.40
CA ASN A 378 24.88 12.11 -12.83
C ASN A 378 23.79 11.30 -13.54
N MET A 379 22.50 11.59 -13.30
CA MET A 379 21.38 10.80 -13.84
C MET A 379 20.57 11.54 -14.92
N PHE A 380 20.88 12.79 -15.20
CA PHE A 380 20.25 13.56 -16.28
C PHE A 380 21.10 13.51 -17.55
N ASP A 381 20.52 12.98 -18.64
CA ASP A 381 21.13 13.02 -19.95
C ASP A 381 20.70 14.27 -20.70
N LYS A 382 21.67 15.16 -20.99
CA LYS A 382 21.45 16.43 -21.67
C LYS A 382 21.06 16.26 -23.14
N GLU A 383 21.49 15.18 -23.79
CA GLU A 383 21.21 14.93 -25.20
C GLU A 383 19.73 14.55 -25.39
N SER A 384 19.23 13.61 -24.58
CA SER A 384 17.84 13.16 -24.64
C SER A 384 16.86 14.00 -23.82
N GLY A 385 17.37 14.85 -22.93
CA GLY A 385 16.57 15.66 -22.00
C GLY A 385 15.80 14.83 -20.99
N TYR A 386 16.36 13.70 -20.53
CA TYR A 386 15.66 12.73 -19.70
C TYR A 386 16.52 12.19 -18.56
N PHE A 387 15.88 11.70 -17.49
CA PHE A 387 16.56 11.07 -16.37
C PHE A 387 16.59 9.55 -16.54
N TYR A 388 17.73 8.93 -16.20
CA TYR A 388 17.96 7.50 -16.29
C TYR A 388 18.63 6.95 -15.04
N ASP A 389 18.51 5.64 -14.84
CA ASP A 389 19.28 4.92 -13.82
C ASP A 389 20.77 4.94 -14.14
N LEU A 390 21.60 4.83 -13.11
CA LEU A 390 23.04 4.85 -13.22
C LEU A 390 23.60 3.48 -12.80
N GLN A 391 24.19 2.72 -13.73
CA GLN A 391 24.85 1.46 -13.44
C GLN A 391 26.15 1.71 -12.69
N ILE A 392 26.41 0.91 -11.68
CA ILE A 392 27.61 0.93 -10.85
C ILE A 392 28.33 -0.42 -10.89
N ASN A 393 29.66 -0.42 -10.69
CA ASN A 393 30.41 -1.63 -10.38
C ASN A 393 30.47 -1.85 -8.85
N GLU A 394 31.01 -3.00 -8.41
CA GLU A 394 30.99 -3.44 -7.01
C GLU A 394 31.59 -2.43 -6.01
N ASP A 395 32.61 -1.67 -6.42
CA ASP A 395 33.25 -0.65 -5.56
C ASP A 395 32.73 0.78 -5.80
N GLY A 396 31.70 0.96 -6.63
CA GLY A 396 31.13 2.25 -6.98
C GLY A 396 32.02 3.19 -7.77
N SER A 397 33.26 2.76 -8.13
CA SER A 397 34.25 3.62 -8.81
C SER A 397 33.92 3.89 -10.26
N LYS A 398 33.14 3.04 -10.91
CA LYS A 398 32.72 3.18 -12.30
C LYS A 398 31.21 3.34 -12.38
N LYS A 399 30.79 4.38 -13.09
CA LYS A 399 29.36 4.70 -13.25
C LYS A 399 29.03 4.89 -14.72
N LYS A 400 27.91 4.31 -15.17
CA LYS A 400 27.43 4.39 -16.56
C LYS A 400 25.95 4.70 -16.59
N LEU A 401 25.58 5.78 -17.28
CA LEU A 401 24.16 6.15 -17.46
C LEU A 401 23.47 5.18 -18.45
N LEU A 402 22.31 4.65 -18.05
CA LEU A 402 21.61 3.57 -18.77
C LEU A 402 20.61 4.11 -19.81
N VAL A 403 21.10 4.95 -20.73
CA VAL A 403 20.27 5.60 -21.77
C VAL A 403 19.67 4.62 -22.79
N ASN A 404 20.25 3.44 -22.95
CA ASN A 404 19.81 2.41 -23.90
C ASN A 404 18.65 1.54 -23.41
N ARG A 405 18.24 1.67 -22.16
CA ARG A 405 17.10 0.91 -21.58
C ARG A 405 15.73 1.54 -21.81
N GLY A 406 15.68 2.62 -22.60
CA GLY A 406 14.44 3.31 -22.96
C GLY A 406 14.02 4.38 -21.95
N LYS A 407 12.92 5.05 -22.25
CA LYS A 407 12.33 6.12 -21.42
C LYS A 407 11.08 5.61 -20.74
N GLY A 408 11.22 5.14 -19.52
CA GLY A 408 10.12 4.65 -18.69
C GLY A 408 9.59 5.71 -17.71
N PRO A 409 8.50 5.43 -16.99
CA PRO A 409 7.91 6.38 -16.04
C PRO A 409 8.86 6.73 -14.88
N GLU A 410 9.86 5.92 -14.59
CA GLU A 410 10.88 6.17 -13.57
C GLU A 410 11.60 7.49 -13.76
N GLY A 411 11.90 7.86 -15.01
CA GLY A 411 12.56 9.11 -15.34
C GLY A 411 11.71 10.38 -15.17
N TRP A 412 10.42 10.25 -14.87
CA TRP A 412 9.53 11.38 -14.56
C TRP A 412 9.37 11.63 -13.05
N ILE A 413 9.80 10.70 -12.22
CA ILE A 413 9.68 10.85 -10.76
C ILE A 413 10.48 12.07 -10.23
N PRO A 414 11.66 12.43 -10.77
CA PRO A 414 12.32 13.69 -10.39
C PRO A 414 11.46 14.95 -10.60
N LEU A 415 10.57 14.98 -11.60
CA LEU A 415 9.60 16.07 -11.80
C LEU A 415 8.53 16.06 -10.70
N TRP A 416 7.96 14.88 -10.41
CA TRP A 416 6.98 14.73 -9.33
C TRP A 416 7.58 15.14 -7.98
N ALA A 417 8.81 14.75 -7.70
CA ALA A 417 9.52 15.08 -6.46
C ALA A 417 9.94 16.57 -6.38
N LYS A 418 9.72 17.36 -7.43
CA LYS A 418 10.21 18.75 -7.55
C LYS A 418 11.72 18.88 -7.42
N MET A 419 12.44 17.85 -7.81
CA MET A 419 13.89 17.78 -7.82
C MET A 419 14.46 18.46 -9.08
N ALA A 420 13.82 18.27 -10.22
CA ALA A 420 14.23 18.86 -11.48
C ALA A 420 14.06 20.39 -11.47
N THR A 421 15.03 21.10 -12.04
CA THR A 421 15.01 22.55 -12.24
C THR A 421 14.34 22.91 -13.57
N LYS A 422 14.10 24.22 -13.81
CA LYS A 422 13.56 24.70 -15.09
C LYS A 422 14.64 24.80 -16.19
N GLU A 423 15.88 24.70 -15.79
CA GLU A 423 17.07 24.71 -16.66
C GLU A 423 17.44 23.29 -17.08
#